data_3a654a49de2a643dd2ca7847d827f009
#
_entry.id   3a654a49de2a643dd2ca7847d827f009
#
_cell.length_a   1.000
_cell.length_b   1.000
_cell.length_c   1.000
_cell.angle_alpha   90.00
_cell.angle_beta   90.00
_cell.angle_gamma   90.00
#
_symmetry.space_group_name_H-M   'P 1'
#
loop_
_entity.id
_entity.type
_entity.pdbx_description
1 polymer ?
#
loop_
_entity_poly.entity_id
_entity_poly.type
_entity_poly.pdbx_seq_one_letter_code
_entity_poly.pdbx_strand_id
1 'polypeptide(L)'
;MKPLTPVIKQYLQIKSQYPDAILFFRMGDFYEMFFEDARLGSRELDIALTSRNKGQKDSVPLCGVPYFTAETYISKLLQKGYKVALCDQVEDPKLAKGIVKREVVRVFTPGLVIDTIQLGTGENNYLIGFSVEGEVFGLAFLDISTGELKACQISGFEAFLSEVLRNEPKEILSLKRFQEHPCYEGFKKNFGNGLITYLDN
;
A
#
# COMPACT_ATOMS: atom_id res chain seq x y z
N MET A 1 -27.10 12.67 -13.56
CA MET A 1 -26.42 11.92 -12.45
C MET A 1 -26.80 12.59 -11.15
N LYS A 2 -27.28 11.84 -10.15
CA LYS A 2 -27.47 12.40 -8.80
C LYS A 2 -26.10 12.83 -8.24
N PRO A 3 -26.02 13.93 -7.50
CA PRO A 3 -24.76 14.34 -6.88
C PRO A 3 -24.28 13.29 -5.89
N LEU A 4 -22.97 12.96 -5.94
CA LEU A 4 -22.32 12.09 -4.97
C LEU A 4 -22.57 12.58 -3.55
N THR A 5 -22.83 11.66 -2.62
CA THR A 5 -22.99 12.04 -1.21
C THR A 5 -21.71 12.70 -0.67
N PRO A 6 -21.81 13.59 0.32
CA PRO A 6 -20.65 14.26 0.89
C PRO A 6 -19.55 13.29 1.35
N VAL A 7 -19.93 12.14 1.94
CA VAL A 7 -19.02 11.09 2.37
C VAL A 7 -18.24 10.49 1.20
N ILE A 8 -18.91 10.16 0.10
CA ILE A 8 -18.24 9.61 -1.09
C ILE A 8 -17.32 10.64 -1.74
N LYS A 9 -17.68 11.92 -1.72
CA LYS A 9 -16.79 13.00 -2.18
C LYS A 9 -15.51 13.06 -1.33
N GLN A 10 -15.63 12.99 0.00
CA GLN A 10 -14.49 12.98 0.92
C GLN A 10 -13.61 11.75 0.66
N TYR A 11 -14.21 10.56 0.48
CA TYR A 11 -13.48 9.35 0.13
C TYR A 11 -12.64 9.53 -1.15
N LEU A 12 -13.26 10.01 -2.24
CA LEU A 12 -12.58 10.19 -3.52
C LEU A 12 -11.46 11.23 -3.44
N GLN A 13 -11.66 12.31 -2.67
CA GLN A 13 -10.64 13.33 -2.44
C GLN A 13 -9.43 12.76 -1.71
N ILE A 14 -9.64 11.93 -0.68
CA ILE A 14 -8.54 11.28 0.05
C ILE A 14 -7.90 10.22 -0.83
N LYS A 15 -8.69 9.37 -1.52
CA LYS A 15 -8.17 8.34 -2.41
C LYS A 15 -7.27 8.89 -3.52
N SER A 16 -7.56 10.07 -4.04
CA SER A 16 -6.72 10.70 -5.07
C SER A 16 -5.30 11.05 -4.60
N GLN A 17 -5.08 11.15 -3.29
CA GLN A 17 -3.76 11.38 -2.69
C GLN A 17 -2.99 10.07 -2.44
N TYR A 18 -3.71 8.93 -2.43
CA TYR A 18 -3.15 7.58 -2.20
C TYR A 18 -3.64 6.61 -3.27
N PRO A 19 -3.35 6.88 -4.56
CA PRO A 19 -3.93 6.12 -5.67
C PRO A 19 -3.49 4.65 -5.69
N ASP A 20 -2.30 4.36 -5.19
CA ASP A 20 -1.64 3.04 -5.15
C ASP A 20 -1.91 2.23 -3.86
N ALA A 21 -2.65 2.79 -2.89
CA ALA A 21 -3.00 2.13 -1.65
C ALA A 21 -4.49 1.81 -1.55
N ILE A 22 -4.87 0.67 -0.99
CA ILE A 22 -6.26 0.36 -0.65
C ILE A 22 -6.66 1.25 0.52
N LEU A 23 -7.70 2.08 0.34
CA LEU A 23 -8.14 3.03 1.36
C LEU A 23 -9.14 2.38 2.32
N PHE A 24 -8.71 2.16 3.56
CA PHE A 24 -9.55 1.76 4.69
C PHE A 24 -10.15 3.01 5.31
N PHE A 25 -11.40 3.30 4.98
CA PHE A 25 -12.07 4.56 5.33
C PHE A 25 -13.03 4.35 6.52
N ARG A 26 -12.77 4.99 7.67
CA ARG A 26 -13.55 4.82 8.90
C ARG A 26 -14.99 5.27 8.75
N MET A 27 -15.92 4.34 8.99
CA MET A 27 -17.37 4.56 8.98
C MET A 27 -18.01 3.90 10.20
N GLY A 28 -18.19 4.68 11.28
CA GLY A 28 -18.66 4.12 12.56
C GLY A 28 -17.71 3.05 13.08
N ASP A 29 -18.20 1.82 13.26
CA ASP A 29 -17.42 0.68 13.77
C ASP A 29 -16.74 -0.14 12.68
N PHE A 30 -16.73 0.36 11.43
CA PHE A 30 -16.11 -0.31 10.30
C PHE A 30 -15.05 0.56 9.63
N TYR A 31 -14.10 -0.11 8.96
CA TYR A 31 -13.37 0.46 7.84
C TYR A 31 -14.02 -0.02 6.56
N GLU A 32 -14.56 0.90 5.79
CA GLU A 32 -15.22 0.63 4.52
C GLU A 32 -14.27 0.96 3.36
N MET A 33 -14.31 0.13 2.34
CA MET A 33 -13.66 0.33 1.05
C MET A 33 -14.73 0.55 0.00
N PHE A 34 -14.47 1.42 -0.99
CA PHE A 34 -15.43 1.74 -2.03
C PHE A 34 -14.83 1.54 -3.42
N PHE A 35 -15.69 1.45 -4.45
CA PHE A 35 -15.33 1.34 -5.86
C PHE A 35 -14.36 0.18 -6.12
N GLU A 36 -13.21 0.45 -6.76
CA GLU A 36 -12.21 -0.57 -7.08
C GLU A 36 -11.53 -1.13 -5.83
N ASP A 37 -11.31 -0.30 -4.79
CA ASP A 37 -10.79 -0.79 -3.51
C ASP A 37 -11.74 -1.82 -2.88
N ALA A 38 -13.06 -1.65 -3.04
CA ALA A 38 -14.04 -2.62 -2.54
C ALA A 38 -13.99 -3.92 -3.31
N ARG A 39 -13.87 -3.88 -4.64
CA ARG A 39 -13.77 -5.09 -5.48
C ARG A 39 -12.49 -5.85 -5.18
N LEU A 40 -11.38 -5.12 -5.08
CA LEU A 40 -10.08 -5.68 -4.74
C LEU A 40 -10.08 -6.25 -3.32
N GLY A 41 -10.49 -5.46 -2.34
CA GLY A 41 -10.54 -5.88 -0.93
C GLY A 41 -11.45 -7.08 -0.70
N SER A 42 -12.64 -7.09 -1.32
CA SER A 42 -13.57 -8.25 -1.24
C SER A 42 -12.92 -9.54 -1.76
N ARG A 43 -12.25 -9.47 -2.91
CA ARG A 43 -11.58 -10.63 -3.52
C ARG A 43 -10.38 -11.10 -2.69
N GLU A 44 -9.51 -10.18 -2.30
CA GLU A 44 -8.24 -10.53 -1.64
C GLU A 44 -8.43 -10.96 -0.18
N LEU A 45 -9.46 -10.45 0.48
CA LEU A 45 -9.76 -10.75 1.89
C LEU A 45 -10.83 -11.82 2.07
N ASP A 46 -11.48 -12.26 0.98
CA ASP A 46 -12.62 -13.18 0.99
C ASP A 46 -13.76 -12.67 1.87
N ILE A 47 -14.15 -11.40 1.68
CA ILE A 47 -15.26 -10.76 2.38
C ILE A 47 -16.34 -10.33 1.40
N ALA A 48 -17.58 -10.22 1.90
CA ALA A 48 -18.74 -9.92 1.08
C ALA A 48 -18.62 -8.57 0.35
N LEU A 49 -18.74 -8.59 -0.98
CA LEU A 49 -18.95 -7.39 -1.77
C LEU A 49 -20.43 -7.03 -1.75
N THR A 50 -20.74 -5.85 -1.30
CA THR A 50 -22.09 -5.29 -1.30
C THR A 50 -22.12 -3.98 -2.07
N SER A 51 -23.20 -3.24 -1.97
CA SER A 51 -23.29 -1.91 -2.57
C SER A 51 -24.12 -0.97 -1.72
N ARG A 52 -23.66 0.27 -1.66
CA ARG A 52 -24.45 1.37 -1.14
C ARG A 52 -25.50 1.76 -2.18
N ASN A 53 -26.75 1.99 -1.77
CA ASN A 53 -27.88 2.26 -2.66
C ASN A 53 -28.19 1.11 -3.65
N LYS A 54 -28.20 -0.12 -3.15
CA LYS A 54 -28.51 -1.33 -3.93
C LYS A 54 -29.83 -1.16 -4.71
N GLY A 55 -29.79 -1.46 -6.01
CA GLY A 55 -30.95 -1.34 -6.90
C GLY A 55 -31.16 0.04 -7.52
N GLN A 56 -30.33 1.04 -7.24
CA GLN A 56 -30.35 2.35 -7.90
C GLN A 56 -29.26 2.44 -8.97
N LYS A 57 -29.46 3.34 -9.98
CA LYS A 57 -28.46 3.60 -11.03
C LYS A 57 -27.11 4.10 -10.50
N ASP A 58 -27.08 4.63 -9.27
CA ASP A 58 -25.90 5.21 -8.61
C ASP A 58 -25.40 4.27 -7.49
N SER A 59 -25.50 2.96 -7.70
CA SER A 59 -24.99 1.95 -6.77
C SER A 59 -23.45 2.00 -6.70
N VAL A 60 -22.90 2.16 -5.48
CA VAL A 60 -21.45 2.22 -5.24
C VAL A 60 -21.01 0.90 -4.61
N PRO A 61 -20.10 0.14 -5.25
CA PRO A 61 -19.50 -1.05 -4.65
C PRO A 61 -18.91 -0.75 -3.29
N LEU A 62 -19.14 -1.63 -2.32
CA LEU A 62 -18.74 -1.48 -0.93
C LEU A 62 -18.36 -2.83 -0.35
N CYS A 63 -17.26 -2.90 0.37
CA CYS A 63 -16.98 -3.94 1.36
C CYS A 63 -16.39 -3.29 2.61
N GLY A 64 -16.36 -4.01 3.73
CA GLY A 64 -15.83 -3.45 4.96
C GLY A 64 -15.48 -4.51 5.99
N VAL A 65 -14.63 -4.10 6.93
CA VAL A 65 -14.17 -4.92 8.05
C VAL A 65 -14.39 -4.18 9.37
N PRO A 66 -14.68 -4.88 10.48
CA PRO A 66 -14.77 -4.22 11.77
C PRO A 66 -13.45 -3.56 12.15
N TYR A 67 -13.49 -2.34 12.72
CA TYR A 67 -12.29 -1.57 13.01
C TYR A 67 -11.35 -2.26 14.00
N PHE A 68 -11.90 -2.99 14.96
CA PHE A 68 -11.14 -3.68 16.01
C PHE A 68 -10.40 -4.95 15.51
N THR A 69 -10.74 -5.43 14.31
CA THR A 69 -10.04 -6.55 13.65
C THR A 69 -9.29 -6.12 12.39
N ALA A 70 -9.24 -4.82 12.11
CA ALA A 70 -8.68 -4.29 10.87
C ALA A 70 -7.21 -4.71 10.65
N GLU A 71 -6.40 -4.79 11.70
CA GLU A 71 -4.99 -5.19 11.61
C GLU A 71 -4.80 -6.57 10.97
N THR A 72 -5.65 -7.54 11.30
CA THR A 72 -5.62 -8.87 10.68
C THR A 72 -5.86 -8.80 9.16
N TYR A 73 -6.78 -7.96 8.72
CA TYR A 73 -7.09 -7.80 7.30
C TYR A 73 -6.01 -6.99 6.57
N ILE A 74 -5.48 -5.94 7.23
CA ILE A 74 -4.34 -5.16 6.70
C ILE A 74 -3.18 -6.09 6.45
N SER A 75 -2.81 -6.93 7.40
CA SER A 75 -1.72 -7.89 7.29
C SER A 75 -1.86 -8.84 6.12
N LYS A 76 -3.07 -9.37 5.89
CA LYS A 76 -3.35 -10.22 4.72
C LYS A 76 -3.10 -9.49 3.40
N LEU A 77 -3.45 -8.21 3.32
CA LEU A 77 -3.20 -7.40 2.13
C LEU A 77 -1.70 -7.12 1.94
N LEU A 78 -0.99 -6.80 3.02
CA LEU A 78 0.45 -6.56 2.97
C LEU A 78 1.22 -7.81 2.52
N GLN A 79 0.85 -9.00 3.02
CA GLN A 79 1.43 -10.28 2.57
C GLN A 79 1.23 -10.55 1.09
N LYS A 80 0.16 -10.01 0.50
CA LYS A 80 -0.15 -10.08 -0.93
C LYS A 80 0.47 -8.93 -1.75
N GLY A 81 1.29 -8.09 -1.13
CA GLY A 81 2.00 -6.99 -1.78
C GLY A 81 1.21 -5.69 -1.92
N TYR A 82 0.02 -5.57 -1.30
CA TYR A 82 -0.77 -4.34 -1.38
C TYR A 82 -0.39 -3.34 -0.28
N LYS A 83 -0.42 -2.05 -0.61
CA LYS A 83 -0.38 -0.97 0.37
C LYS A 83 -1.77 -0.71 0.93
N VAL A 84 -1.85 -0.28 2.18
CA VAL A 84 -3.11 0.11 2.83
C VAL A 84 -2.96 1.50 3.46
N ALA A 85 -3.84 2.43 3.07
CA ALA A 85 -3.97 3.73 3.72
C ALA A 85 -5.10 3.67 4.74
N LEU A 86 -4.77 3.82 6.02
CA LEU A 86 -5.75 3.84 7.11
C LEU A 86 -6.24 5.26 7.33
N CYS A 87 -7.52 5.49 7.05
CA CYS A 87 -8.17 6.78 7.15
C CYS A 87 -9.15 6.78 8.32
N ASP A 88 -8.86 7.58 9.33
CA ASP A 88 -9.64 7.65 10.56
C ASP A 88 -10.34 9.00 10.74
N GLN A 89 -11.31 9.03 11.65
CA GLN A 89 -11.99 10.25 12.07
C GLN A 89 -11.06 11.06 12.98
N VAL A 90 -10.78 12.31 12.60
CA VAL A 90 -9.85 13.19 13.32
C VAL A 90 -10.58 14.27 14.12
N GLU A 91 -11.91 14.20 14.22
CA GLU A 91 -12.72 15.07 15.06
C GLU A 91 -13.82 14.26 15.77
N ASP A 92 -14.33 14.81 16.88
CA ASP A 92 -15.43 14.18 17.62
C ASP A 92 -16.71 14.24 16.76
N PRO A 93 -17.34 13.10 16.43
CA PRO A 93 -18.59 13.05 15.67
C PRO A 93 -19.72 13.88 16.28
N LYS A 94 -19.74 14.07 17.60
CA LYS A 94 -20.75 14.87 18.31
C LYS A 94 -20.59 16.37 18.13
N LEU A 95 -19.39 16.81 17.76
CA LEU A 95 -19.05 18.24 17.58
C LEU A 95 -19.02 18.62 16.09
N ALA A 96 -19.03 17.66 15.19
CA ALA A 96 -18.92 17.88 13.75
C ALA A 96 -20.14 18.64 13.20
N LYS A 97 -19.89 19.77 12.54
CA LYS A 97 -20.90 20.51 11.78
C LYS A 97 -20.96 19.96 10.35
N GLY A 98 -21.66 18.84 10.16
CA GLY A 98 -21.80 18.17 8.85
C GLY A 98 -21.19 16.78 8.86
N ILE A 99 -20.38 16.45 7.84
CA ILE A 99 -19.65 15.17 7.84
C ILE A 99 -18.40 15.26 8.69
N VAL A 100 -18.17 14.24 9.50
CA VAL A 100 -16.95 14.10 10.31
C VAL A 100 -15.72 14.14 9.42
N LYS A 101 -14.74 14.97 9.80
CA LYS A 101 -13.46 15.07 9.10
C LYS A 101 -12.67 13.78 9.26
N ARG A 102 -12.07 13.33 8.17
CA ARG A 102 -11.22 12.13 8.12
C ARG A 102 -9.92 12.46 7.43
N GLU A 103 -8.85 11.84 7.91
CA GLU A 103 -7.52 11.97 7.33
C GLU A 103 -6.83 10.60 7.36
N VAL A 104 -5.87 10.39 6.46
CA VAL A 104 -5.01 9.22 6.52
C VAL A 104 -4.06 9.39 7.69
N VAL A 105 -4.22 8.54 8.69
CA VAL A 105 -3.40 8.55 9.92
C VAL A 105 -2.17 7.66 9.79
N ARG A 106 -2.21 6.66 8.90
CA ARG A 106 -1.10 5.74 8.67
C ARG A 106 -1.18 5.11 7.28
N VAL A 107 -0.03 4.92 6.66
CA VAL A 107 0.12 4.09 5.46
C VAL A 107 0.94 2.87 5.85
N PHE A 108 0.39 1.70 5.56
CA PHE A 108 1.08 0.42 5.73
C PHE A 108 1.60 -0.05 4.39
N THR A 109 2.85 -0.51 4.37
CA THR A 109 3.48 -1.08 3.18
C THR A 109 4.09 -2.45 3.52
N PRO A 110 4.25 -3.36 2.55
CA PRO A 110 4.76 -4.71 2.79
C PRO A 110 6.16 -4.74 3.42
N GLY A 111 7.03 -3.80 3.05
CA GLY A 111 8.39 -3.69 3.59
C GLY A 111 8.47 -3.14 5.02
N LEU A 112 7.38 -2.52 5.53
CA LEU A 112 7.31 -1.91 6.85
C LEU A 112 6.49 -2.72 7.87
N VAL A 113 6.33 -4.03 7.66
CA VAL A 113 5.66 -4.92 8.62
C VAL A 113 6.60 -5.20 9.79
N ILE A 114 6.20 -4.79 11.00
CA ILE A 114 6.99 -4.97 12.23
C ILE A 114 6.58 -6.23 12.99
N ASP A 115 5.36 -6.72 12.76
CA ASP A 115 4.78 -7.81 13.55
C ASP A 115 5.32 -9.17 13.10
N THR A 116 6.23 -9.72 13.89
CA THR A 116 6.85 -11.04 13.66
C THR A 116 5.85 -12.21 13.71
N ILE A 117 4.67 -12.03 14.30
CA ILE A 117 3.61 -13.05 14.32
C ILE A 117 3.02 -13.25 12.92
N GLN A 118 3.13 -12.23 12.08
CA GLN A 118 2.57 -12.20 10.72
C GLN A 118 3.61 -12.54 9.64
N LEU A 119 4.88 -12.46 9.99
CA LEU A 119 5.99 -12.97 9.17
C LEU A 119 6.15 -14.46 9.49
N GLY A 120 6.24 -15.30 8.47
CA GLY A 120 6.60 -16.71 8.67
C GLY A 120 7.88 -16.80 9.50
N THR A 121 7.97 -17.77 10.42
CA THR A 121 9.14 -17.91 11.27
C THR A 121 10.40 -18.17 10.42
N GLY A 122 11.36 -17.25 10.47
CA GLY A 122 12.67 -17.37 9.81
C GLY A 122 12.77 -16.74 8.41
N GLU A 123 11.77 -16.02 7.94
CA GLU A 123 11.86 -15.23 6.70
C GLU A 123 12.23 -13.77 6.99
N ASN A 124 13.18 -13.24 6.22
CA ASN A 124 13.50 -11.82 6.25
C ASN A 124 12.42 -11.01 5.55
N ASN A 125 12.14 -9.81 6.05
CA ASN A 125 11.19 -8.87 5.45
C ASN A 125 11.94 -7.64 4.90
N TYR A 126 12.72 -7.85 3.84
CA TYR A 126 13.56 -6.78 3.31
C TYR A 126 12.76 -5.70 2.58
N LEU A 127 13.00 -4.46 2.99
CA LEU A 127 12.83 -3.25 2.23
C LEU A 127 14.18 -2.92 1.57
N ILE A 128 14.22 -2.81 0.23
CA ILE A 128 15.43 -2.42 -0.48
C ILE A 128 15.27 -0.98 -0.99
N GLY A 129 16.21 -0.11 -0.64
CA GLY A 129 16.41 1.17 -1.30
C GLY A 129 17.61 1.11 -2.24
N PHE A 130 17.52 1.73 -3.42
CA PHE A 130 18.69 1.83 -4.29
C PHE A 130 18.78 3.19 -5.00
N SER A 131 20.01 3.52 -5.39
CA SER A 131 20.34 4.63 -6.28
C SER A 131 21.27 4.14 -7.36
N VAL A 132 21.35 4.87 -8.47
CA VAL A 132 22.25 4.56 -9.59
C VAL A 132 22.95 5.81 -10.07
N GLU A 133 24.25 5.66 -10.36
CA GLU A 133 25.09 6.68 -10.99
C GLU A 133 25.97 5.99 -12.05
N GLY A 134 25.66 6.26 -13.33
CA GLY A 134 26.27 5.53 -14.44
C GLY A 134 25.94 4.04 -14.37
N GLU A 135 26.95 3.19 -14.26
CA GLU A 135 26.81 1.73 -14.12
C GLU A 135 26.93 1.23 -12.67
N VAL A 136 27.05 2.13 -11.69
CA VAL A 136 27.21 1.80 -10.29
C VAL A 136 25.89 1.94 -9.57
N PHE A 137 25.45 0.86 -8.92
CA PHE A 137 24.23 0.79 -8.10
C PHE A 137 24.62 0.75 -6.62
N GLY A 138 24.12 1.72 -5.84
CA GLY A 138 24.18 1.66 -4.39
C GLY A 138 22.88 1.03 -3.86
N LEU A 139 22.96 -0.02 -3.03
CA LEU A 139 21.84 -0.70 -2.43
C LEU A 139 21.90 -0.61 -0.92
N ALA A 140 20.73 -0.43 -0.31
CA ALA A 140 20.53 -0.58 1.13
C ALA A 140 19.39 -1.56 1.40
N PHE A 141 19.60 -2.50 2.29
CA PHE A 141 18.63 -3.52 2.71
C PHE A 141 18.27 -3.25 4.16
N LEU A 142 16.99 -3.10 4.44
CA LEU A 142 16.47 -2.88 5.78
C LEU A 142 15.45 -3.98 6.11
N ASP A 143 15.68 -4.68 7.20
CA ASP A 143 14.66 -5.53 7.82
C ASP A 143 14.26 -4.90 9.16
N ILE A 144 13.08 -4.29 9.20
CA ILE A 144 12.57 -3.62 10.40
C ILE A 144 12.26 -4.62 11.51
N SER A 145 11.88 -5.85 11.18
CA SER A 145 11.51 -6.87 12.16
C SER A 145 12.70 -7.34 13.00
N THR A 146 13.89 -7.31 12.41
CA THR A 146 15.15 -7.70 13.07
C THR A 146 16.04 -6.52 13.44
N GLY A 147 15.77 -5.34 12.85
CA GLY A 147 16.64 -4.15 12.95
C GLY A 147 17.91 -4.26 12.10
N GLU A 148 17.97 -5.22 11.16
CA GLU A 148 19.13 -5.38 10.28
C GLU A 148 19.17 -4.30 9.21
N LEU A 149 20.33 -3.66 9.05
CA LEU A 149 20.62 -2.73 7.96
C LEU A 149 21.94 -3.12 7.30
N LYS A 150 21.89 -3.38 6.00
CA LYS A 150 23.06 -3.68 5.16
C LYS A 150 23.11 -2.70 4.01
N ALA A 151 24.32 -2.37 3.53
CA ALA A 151 24.51 -1.60 2.33
C ALA A 151 25.69 -2.11 1.52
N CYS A 152 25.59 -2.00 0.19
CA CYS A 152 26.66 -2.36 -0.72
C CYS A 152 26.65 -1.49 -1.98
N GLN A 153 27.72 -1.56 -2.74
CA GLN A 153 27.82 -1.03 -4.11
C GLN A 153 28.08 -2.18 -5.07
N ILE A 154 27.42 -2.12 -6.22
CA ILE A 154 27.50 -3.15 -7.25
C ILE A 154 27.66 -2.45 -8.60
N SER A 155 28.59 -2.91 -9.42
CA SER A 155 28.78 -2.42 -10.77
C SER A 155 28.11 -3.35 -11.77
N GLY A 156 27.36 -2.77 -12.70
CA GLY A 156 26.65 -3.48 -13.76
C GLY A 156 25.23 -3.92 -13.38
N PHE A 157 24.34 -3.80 -14.35
CA PHE A 157 22.91 -4.04 -14.15
C PHE A 157 22.58 -5.51 -13.79
N GLU A 158 23.23 -6.47 -14.44
CA GLU A 158 22.95 -7.90 -14.19
C GLU A 158 23.32 -8.33 -12.78
N ALA A 159 24.45 -7.84 -12.25
CA ALA A 159 24.86 -8.11 -10.89
C ALA A 159 23.91 -7.44 -9.87
N PHE A 160 23.51 -6.20 -10.14
CA PHE A 160 22.50 -5.50 -9.34
C PHE A 160 21.18 -6.27 -9.31
N LEU A 161 20.65 -6.68 -10.47
CA LEU A 161 19.41 -7.41 -10.58
C LEU A 161 19.47 -8.74 -9.81
N SER A 162 20.58 -9.47 -9.96
CA SER A 162 20.79 -10.75 -9.27
C SER A 162 20.79 -10.57 -7.75
N GLU A 163 21.38 -9.48 -7.24
CA GLU A 163 21.42 -9.19 -5.80
C GLU A 163 20.03 -8.84 -5.27
N VAL A 164 19.26 -8.03 -6.01
CA VAL A 164 17.88 -7.70 -5.63
C VAL A 164 17.02 -8.96 -5.59
N LEU A 165 17.05 -9.77 -6.64
CA LEU A 165 16.24 -11.00 -6.73
C LEU A 165 16.60 -12.03 -5.67
N ARG A 166 17.89 -12.18 -5.35
CA ARG A 166 18.37 -13.13 -4.34
C ARG A 166 17.83 -12.84 -2.93
N ASN A 167 17.60 -11.55 -2.62
CA ASN A 167 17.12 -11.13 -1.31
C ASN A 167 15.58 -11.09 -1.20
N GLU A 168 14.87 -11.37 -2.27
CA GLU A 168 13.40 -11.45 -2.31
C GLU A 168 12.68 -10.32 -1.55
N PRO A 169 12.98 -9.02 -1.85
CA PRO A 169 12.44 -7.92 -1.09
C PRO A 169 10.92 -7.87 -1.19
N LYS A 170 10.28 -7.49 -0.10
CA LYS A 170 8.84 -7.27 -0.06
C LYS A 170 8.46 -5.89 -0.60
N GLU A 171 9.41 -4.96 -0.61
CA GLU A 171 9.25 -3.62 -1.19
C GLU A 171 10.59 -3.07 -1.67
N ILE A 172 10.55 -2.30 -2.75
CA ILE A 172 11.70 -1.56 -3.29
C ILE A 172 11.39 -0.07 -3.31
N LEU A 173 12.32 0.73 -2.81
CA LEU A 173 12.30 2.18 -2.91
C LEU A 173 13.27 2.61 -4.02
N SER A 174 12.81 3.45 -4.91
CA SER A 174 13.61 4.05 -5.97
C SER A 174 13.24 5.52 -6.18
N LEU A 175 14.15 6.30 -6.66
CA LEU A 175 13.86 7.67 -7.09
C LEU A 175 13.08 7.64 -8.42
N LYS A 176 12.14 8.55 -8.61
CA LYS A 176 11.36 8.66 -9.87
C LYS A 176 12.22 8.77 -11.11
N ARG A 177 13.38 9.47 -11.01
CA ARG A 177 14.33 9.60 -12.11
C ARG A 177 14.86 8.27 -12.66
N PHE A 178 14.82 7.18 -11.87
CA PHE A 178 15.20 5.86 -12.35
C PHE A 178 14.28 5.35 -13.47
N GLN A 179 13.07 5.84 -13.58
CA GLN A 179 12.14 5.49 -14.66
C GLN A 179 12.65 5.95 -16.05
N GLU A 180 13.58 6.91 -16.09
CA GLU A 180 14.23 7.40 -17.30
C GLU A 180 15.55 6.68 -17.58
N HIS A 181 16.01 5.83 -16.66
CA HIS A 181 17.28 5.12 -16.78
C HIS A 181 17.20 3.97 -17.80
N PRO A 182 18.23 3.73 -18.64
CA PRO A 182 18.22 2.68 -19.66
C PRO A 182 17.89 1.28 -19.12
N CYS A 183 18.25 0.99 -17.87
CA CYS A 183 17.99 -0.30 -17.22
C CYS A 183 16.55 -0.45 -16.68
N TYR A 184 15.72 0.59 -16.71
CA TYR A 184 14.41 0.58 -16.06
C TYR A 184 13.49 -0.53 -16.60
N GLU A 185 13.36 -0.66 -17.91
CA GLU A 185 12.48 -1.67 -18.51
C GLU A 185 12.97 -3.10 -18.22
N GLY A 186 14.29 -3.31 -18.23
CA GLY A 186 14.90 -4.58 -17.81
C GLY A 186 14.61 -4.90 -16.36
N PHE A 187 14.75 -3.93 -15.46
CA PHE A 187 14.43 -4.08 -14.05
C PHE A 187 12.95 -4.42 -13.83
N LYS A 188 12.05 -3.63 -14.38
CA LYS A 188 10.60 -3.82 -14.26
C LYS A 188 10.15 -5.19 -14.78
N LYS A 189 10.70 -5.64 -15.91
CA LYS A 189 10.40 -6.95 -16.48
C LYS A 189 10.81 -8.11 -15.57
N ASN A 190 11.94 -8.00 -14.89
CA ASN A 190 12.48 -9.06 -14.04
C ASN A 190 11.92 -9.02 -12.62
N PHE A 191 11.61 -7.85 -12.10
CA PHE A 191 11.01 -7.73 -10.76
C PHE A 191 9.51 -8.05 -10.77
N GLY A 192 8.86 -8.07 -11.92
CA GLY A 192 7.46 -8.49 -12.10
C GLY A 192 6.47 -7.60 -11.36
N ASN A 193 5.56 -8.23 -10.61
CA ASN A 193 4.51 -7.53 -9.84
C ASN A 193 4.98 -7.08 -8.44
N GLY A 194 6.29 -7.07 -8.20
CA GLY A 194 6.86 -6.58 -6.95
C GLY A 194 6.46 -5.14 -6.66
N LEU A 195 6.37 -4.80 -5.39
CA LEU A 195 5.99 -3.46 -4.98
C LEU A 195 7.18 -2.51 -5.11
N ILE A 196 7.14 -1.63 -6.09
CA ILE A 196 8.11 -0.53 -6.24
C ILE A 196 7.44 0.77 -5.80
N THR A 197 8.05 1.45 -4.84
CA THR A 197 7.64 2.78 -4.39
C THR A 197 8.62 3.80 -4.94
N TYR A 198 8.09 4.77 -5.69
CA TYR A 198 8.89 5.86 -6.25
C TYR A 198 8.85 7.07 -5.35
N LEU A 199 10.03 7.55 -4.98
CA LEU A 199 10.22 8.76 -4.17
C LEU A 199 10.53 9.95 -5.08
N ASP A 200 10.07 11.12 -4.69
CA ASP A 200 10.47 12.38 -5.33
C ASP A 200 11.97 12.65 -5.05
N ASN A 201 12.62 13.39 -5.94
CA ASN A 201 14.05 13.76 -5.82
C ASN A 201 14.26 14.78 -4.71
#